data_05ca4436a5e8323a0a447f3b0ad88ae4
#
_entry.id   05ca4436a5e8323a0a447f3b0ad88ae4
#
_cell.length_a   1.000
_cell.length_b   1.000
_cell.length_c   1.000
_cell.angle_alpha   90.00
_cell.angle_beta   90.00
_cell.angle_gamma   90.00
#
_symmetry.space_group_name_H-M   'P 1'
#
loop_
_entity.id
_entity.type
_entity.pdbx_description
1 polymer ?
#
loop_
_entity_poly.entity_id
_entity_poly.type
_entity_poly.pdbx_seq_one_letter_code
_entity_poly.pdbx_strand_id
1 'polypeptide(L)'
;TQYTSMPALEQFINACETDKRKSKQYLASTGELLYYLLFELFAYSFRELEKMDKIISAMETIIFKERNRDYVEDISLLRREILDFRRAIYPQESVLQSLEEEGETFFDKSMQPYISRIIGDYLRVWHILENHKETVEALHETNKSLLSLRTAEITKNLTIIAFIVLPLTLMANIFGM
;
A
#
# COMPACT_ATOMS: atom_id res chain seq x y z
N THR A 1 24.77 -1.08 -8.95
CA THR A 1 23.53 -0.65 -9.64
C THR A 1 22.93 -1.89 -10.28
N GLN A 2 22.14 -2.64 -9.51
CA GLN A 2 21.28 -3.65 -10.07
C GLN A 2 20.16 -2.89 -10.80
N TYR A 3 20.16 -2.94 -12.12
CA TYR A 3 18.97 -2.64 -12.92
C TYR A 3 17.95 -3.72 -12.53
N THR A 4 17.04 -3.35 -11.65
CA THR A 4 15.89 -4.20 -11.33
C THR A 4 15.09 -4.28 -12.62
N SER A 5 15.12 -5.43 -13.29
CA SER A 5 14.28 -5.70 -14.45
C SER A 5 12.84 -5.34 -14.09
N MET A 6 12.17 -4.55 -14.91
CA MET A 6 10.74 -4.27 -14.70
C MET A 6 9.96 -5.53 -15.10
N PRO A 7 9.40 -6.29 -14.15
CA PRO A 7 8.76 -7.57 -14.48
C PRO A 7 7.60 -7.42 -15.47
N ALA A 8 6.93 -6.26 -15.45
CA ALA A 8 5.88 -5.93 -16.40
C ALA A 8 6.42 -5.81 -17.84
N LEU A 9 7.57 -5.18 -18.01
CA LEU A 9 8.20 -5.01 -19.33
C LEU A 9 8.72 -6.35 -19.87
N GLU A 10 9.33 -7.17 -19.01
CA GLU A 10 9.77 -8.52 -19.39
C GLU A 10 8.59 -9.41 -19.79
N GLN A 11 7.49 -9.35 -19.06
CA GLN A 11 6.26 -10.08 -19.40
C GLN A 11 5.70 -9.62 -20.76
N PHE A 12 5.70 -8.32 -21.03
CA PHE A 12 5.27 -7.76 -22.30
C PHE A 12 6.17 -8.23 -23.44
N ILE A 13 7.50 -8.15 -23.32
CA ILE A 13 8.46 -8.59 -24.32
C ILE A 13 8.29 -10.10 -24.58
N ASN A 14 8.24 -10.92 -23.54
CA ASN A 14 8.03 -12.36 -23.66
C ASN A 14 6.70 -12.70 -24.34
N ALA A 15 5.63 -11.95 -24.07
CA ALA A 15 4.35 -12.14 -24.74
C ALA A 15 4.43 -11.83 -26.25
N CYS A 16 5.21 -10.79 -26.63
CA CYS A 16 5.45 -10.44 -28.02
C CYS A 16 6.32 -11.47 -28.76
N GLU A 17 7.30 -12.07 -28.08
CA GLU A 17 8.19 -13.08 -28.67
C GLU A 17 7.52 -14.45 -28.81
N THR A 18 6.70 -14.84 -27.82
CA THR A 18 6.13 -16.20 -27.76
C THR A 18 4.85 -16.33 -28.60
N ASP A 19 4.01 -15.28 -28.66
CA ASP A 19 2.73 -15.30 -29.36
C ASP A 19 2.70 -14.36 -30.57
N LYS A 20 2.87 -14.93 -31.77
CA LYS A 20 2.83 -14.19 -33.04
C LYS A 20 1.49 -13.43 -33.28
N ARG A 21 0.38 -13.86 -32.68
CA ARG A 21 -0.90 -13.16 -32.79
C ARG A 21 -0.88 -11.89 -31.94
N LYS A 22 -0.42 -12.00 -30.70
CA LYS A 22 -0.25 -10.84 -29.82
C LYS A 22 0.78 -9.88 -30.36
N SER A 23 1.93 -10.36 -30.84
CA SER A 23 2.93 -9.54 -31.49
C SER A 23 2.35 -8.73 -32.64
N LYS A 24 1.58 -9.34 -33.54
CA LYS A 24 0.94 -8.65 -34.68
C LYS A 24 -0.09 -7.61 -34.21
N GLN A 25 -0.80 -7.87 -33.12
CA GLN A 25 -1.79 -6.96 -32.55
C GLN A 25 -1.11 -5.81 -31.79
N TYR A 26 -0.13 -6.09 -30.94
CA TYR A 26 0.56 -5.10 -30.13
C TYR A 26 1.48 -4.18 -30.92
N LEU A 27 1.98 -4.65 -32.05
CA LEU A 27 2.90 -3.91 -32.94
C LEU A 27 2.22 -3.41 -34.22
N ALA A 28 0.89 -3.41 -34.31
CA ALA A 28 0.17 -3.01 -35.51
C ALA A 28 0.31 -1.50 -35.75
N SER A 29 0.35 -0.67 -34.72
CA SER A 29 0.64 0.76 -34.79
C SER A 29 1.41 1.22 -33.53
N THR A 30 2.03 2.41 -33.61
CA THR A 30 2.72 3.03 -32.48
C THR A 30 1.75 3.30 -31.30
N GLY A 31 0.51 3.68 -31.60
CA GLY A 31 -0.52 3.91 -30.59
C GLY A 31 -0.92 2.63 -29.89
N GLU A 32 -1.13 1.54 -30.63
CA GLU A 32 -1.46 0.24 -30.06
C GLU A 32 -0.31 -0.31 -29.18
N LEU A 33 0.92 -0.16 -29.64
CA LEU A 33 2.10 -0.52 -28.84
C LEU A 33 2.11 0.22 -27.51
N LEU A 34 1.93 1.54 -27.54
CA LEU A 34 1.88 2.37 -26.33
C LEU A 34 0.73 1.93 -25.41
N TYR A 35 -0.47 1.72 -25.96
CA TYR A 35 -1.62 1.26 -25.19
C TYR A 35 -1.36 -0.06 -24.47
N TYR A 36 -0.89 -1.09 -25.19
CA TYR A 36 -0.66 -2.40 -24.58
C TYR A 36 0.48 -2.39 -23.55
N LEU A 37 1.51 -1.57 -23.77
CA LEU A 37 2.59 -1.38 -22.81
C LEU A 37 2.08 -0.74 -21.52
N LEU A 38 1.28 0.32 -21.60
CA LEU A 38 0.67 0.97 -20.45
C LEU A 38 -0.35 0.04 -19.76
N PHE A 39 -1.14 -0.68 -20.53
CA PHE A 39 -2.09 -1.66 -20.02
C PHE A 39 -1.41 -2.74 -19.18
N GLU A 40 -0.31 -3.33 -19.65
CA GLU A 40 0.47 -4.32 -18.89
C GLU A 40 1.12 -3.71 -17.64
N LEU A 41 1.56 -2.45 -17.71
CA LEU A 41 2.11 -1.73 -16.58
C LEU A 41 1.05 -1.54 -15.47
N PHE A 42 -0.16 -1.10 -15.83
CA PHE A 42 -1.25 -0.95 -14.86
C PHE A 42 -1.77 -2.31 -14.37
N ALA A 43 -1.84 -3.32 -15.23
CA ALA A 43 -2.17 -4.68 -14.82
C ALA A 43 -1.16 -5.23 -13.79
N TYR A 44 0.13 -4.93 -13.96
CA TYR A 44 1.14 -5.24 -12.95
C TYR A 44 0.91 -4.47 -11.65
N SER A 45 0.62 -3.17 -11.74
CA SER A 45 0.31 -2.32 -10.59
C SER A 45 -0.87 -2.86 -9.78
N PHE A 46 -1.94 -3.32 -10.42
CA PHE A 46 -3.08 -3.95 -9.73
C PHE A 46 -2.68 -5.22 -8.98
N ARG A 47 -1.80 -6.06 -9.54
CA ARG A 47 -1.31 -7.27 -8.85
C ARG A 47 -0.48 -6.93 -7.62
N GLU A 48 0.34 -5.87 -7.67
CA GLU A 48 1.11 -5.42 -6.50
C GLU A 48 0.18 -4.83 -5.42
N LEU A 49 -0.83 -4.05 -5.82
CA LEU A 49 -1.84 -3.52 -4.90
C LEU A 49 -2.65 -4.64 -4.21
N GLU A 50 -2.99 -5.70 -4.94
CA GLU A 50 -3.66 -6.87 -4.34
C GLU A 50 -2.78 -7.58 -3.30
N LYS A 51 -1.46 -7.63 -3.51
CA LYS A 51 -0.52 -8.17 -2.51
C LYS A 51 -0.48 -7.27 -1.27
N MET A 52 -0.40 -5.95 -1.46
CA MET A 52 -0.44 -4.99 -0.36
C MET A 52 -1.74 -5.10 0.45
N ASP A 53 -2.88 -5.25 -0.21
CA ASP A 53 -4.17 -5.43 0.45
C ASP A 53 -4.19 -6.66 1.37
N LYS A 54 -3.63 -7.78 0.91
CA LYS A 54 -3.49 -8.99 1.74
C LYS A 54 -2.59 -8.77 2.96
N ILE A 55 -1.50 -8.00 2.81
CA ILE A 55 -0.60 -7.66 3.92
C ILE A 55 -1.32 -6.75 4.91
N ILE A 56 -2.04 -5.73 4.45
CA ILE A 56 -2.83 -4.82 5.29
C ILE A 56 -3.87 -5.60 6.09
N SER A 57 -4.64 -6.46 5.45
CA SER A 57 -5.68 -7.29 6.09
C SER A 57 -5.10 -8.26 7.12
N ALA A 58 -3.94 -8.84 6.83
CA ALA A 58 -3.23 -9.69 7.78
C ALA A 58 -2.74 -8.89 8.99
N MET A 59 -2.18 -7.70 8.77
CA MET A 59 -1.72 -6.79 9.83
C MET A 59 -2.88 -6.36 10.72
N GLU A 60 -4.01 -5.98 10.15
CA GLU A 60 -5.23 -5.66 10.89
C GLU A 60 -5.63 -6.80 11.82
N THR A 61 -5.71 -8.02 11.28
CA THR A 61 -6.07 -9.22 12.06
C THR A 61 -5.10 -9.46 13.21
N ILE A 62 -3.80 -9.31 13.00
CA ILE A 62 -2.77 -9.55 14.01
C ILE A 62 -2.84 -8.50 15.12
N ILE A 63 -2.98 -7.21 14.79
CA ILE A 63 -3.07 -6.11 15.77
C ILE A 63 -4.24 -6.31 16.72
N PHE A 64 -5.40 -6.74 16.23
CA PHE A 64 -6.57 -7.01 17.07
C PHE A 64 -6.44 -8.29 17.89
N LYS A 65 -5.74 -9.29 17.37
CA LYS A 65 -5.59 -10.61 18.03
C LYS A 65 -4.50 -10.60 19.09
N GLU A 66 -3.37 -9.96 18.80
CA GLU A 66 -2.19 -9.91 19.65
C GLU A 66 -2.01 -8.52 20.30
N ARG A 67 -2.95 -8.09 21.10
CA ARG A 67 -2.95 -6.76 21.76
C ARG A 67 -1.70 -6.43 22.60
N ASN A 68 -0.82 -7.39 22.77
CA ASN A 68 0.33 -7.32 23.68
C ASN A 68 1.65 -6.95 23.00
N ARG A 69 1.67 -6.90 21.66
CA ARG A 69 2.87 -6.60 20.87
C ARG A 69 2.76 -5.23 20.23
N ASP A 70 3.90 -4.56 20.13
CA ASP A 70 4.03 -3.32 19.38
C ASP A 70 4.35 -3.65 17.92
N TYR A 71 3.54 -3.12 17.01
CA TYR A 71 3.65 -3.31 15.56
C TYR A 71 4.07 -2.04 14.82
N VAL A 72 4.59 -1.03 15.53
CA VAL A 72 4.97 0.27 14.96
C VAL A 72 5.98 0.11 13.82
N GLU A 73 6.94 -0.80 13.95
CA GLU A 73 7.95 -1.05 12.92
C GLU A 73 7.33 -1.65 11.66
N ASP A 74 6.52 -2.71 11.82
CA ASP A 74 5.86 -3.40 10.71
C ASP A 74 4.91 -2.46 9.95
N ILE A 75 4.12 -1.67 10.69
CA ILE A 75 3.22 -0.65 10.11
C ILE A 75 4.01 0.43 9.38
N SER A 76 5.15 0.85 9.93
CA SER A 76 6.01 1.88 9.33
C SER A 76 6.64 1.41 8.02
N LEU A 77 7.05 0.14 7.93
CA LEU A 77 7.56 -0.47 6.70
C LEU A 77 6.46 -0.51 5.63
N LEU A 78 5.29 -1.00 5.98
CA LEU A 78 4.14 -1.05 5.06
C LEU A 78 3.74 0.35 4.56
N ARG A 79 3.70 1.34 5.47
CA ARG A 79 3.46 2.74 5.11
C ARG A 79 4.49 3.26 4.11
N ARG A 80 5.76 2.92 4.30
CA ARG A 80 6.85 3.33 3.40
C ARG A 80 6.66 2.76 2.01
N GLU A 81 6.34 1.47 1.89
CA GLU A 81 6.08 0.82 0.60
C GLU A 81 4.93 1.50 -0.17
N ILE A 82 3.82 1.81 0.53
CA ILE A 82 2.68 2.53 -0.07
C ILE A 82 3.11 3.92 -0.54
N LEU A 83 3.86 4.67 0.26
CA LEU A 83 4.32 6.01 -0.11
C LEU A 83 5.31 5.97 -1.28
N ASP A 84 6.19 4.99 -1.35
CA ASP A 84 7.13 4.84 -2.47
C ASP A 84 6.38 4.48 -3.76
N PHE A 85 5.36 3.64 -3.69
CA PHE A 85 4.51 3.36 -4.84
C PHE A 85 3.72 4.61 -5.29
N ARG A 86 3.14 5.38 -4.36
CA ARG A 86 2.47 6.65 -4.67
C ARG A 86 3.40 7.64 -5.37
N ARG A 87 4.65 7.76 -4.92
CA ARG A 87 5.65 8.63 -5.56
C ARG A 87 5.95 8.22 -7.01
N ALA A 88 5.89 6.93 -7.31
CA ALA A 88 6.09 6.43 -8.66
C ALA A 88 4.87 6.68 -9.58
N ILE A 89 3.66 6.61 -9.03
CA ILE A 89 2.40 6.76 -9.78
C ILE A 89 2.02 8.23 -9.98
N TYR A 90 2.20 9.08 -8.97
CA TYR A 90 1.76 10.47 -8.97
C TYR A 90 2.17 11.29 -10.21
N PRO A 91 3.45 11.26 -10.68
CA PRO A 91 3.85 12.04 -11.85
C PRO A 91 3.21 11.58 -13.16
N GLN A 92 2.63 10.38 -13.21
CA GLN A 92 2.01 9.83 -14.42
C GLN A 92 0.71 10.57 -14.77
N GLU A 93 0.07 11.24 -13.82
CA GLU A 93 -1.15 12.02 -14.03
C GLU A 93 -0.96 13.07 -15.14
N SER A 94 0.05 13.91 -15.00
CA SER A 94 0.32 14.98 -15.96
C SER A 94 0.69 14.43 -17.33
N VAL A 95 1.40 13.32 -17.39
CA VAL A 95 1.76 12.66 -18.66
C VAL A 95 0.52 12.11 -19.35
N LEU A 96 -0.40 11.48 -18.61
CA LEU A 96 -1.63 10.93 -19.14
C LEU A 96 -2.61 12.02 -19.57
N GLN A 97 -2.68 13.14 -18.83
CA GLN A 97 -3.46 14.32 -19.21
C GLN A 97 -2.93 14.91 -20.53
N SER A 98 -1.62 15.12 -20.66
CA SER A 98 -1.02 15.58 -21.92
C SER A 98 -1.28 14.61 -23.07
N LEU A 99 -1.26 13.31 -22.80
CA LEU A 99 -1.59 12.29 -23.77
C LEU A 99 -3.06 12.35 -24.21
N GLU A 100 -3.98 12.69 -23.30
CA GLU A 100 -5.41 12.87 -23.60
C GLU A 100 -5.64 14.11 -24.48
N GLU A 101 -5.01 15.23 -24.12
CA GLU A 101 -5.19 16.51 -24.80
C GLU A 101 -4.54 16.55 -26.20
N GLU A 102 -3.33 16.02 -26.30
CA GLU A 102 -2.53 16.12 -27.53
C GLU A 102 -2.44 14.81 -28.33
N GLY A 103 -2.97 13.72 -27.80
CA GLY A 103 -2.88 12.40 -28.41
C GLY A 103 -3.47 12.32 -29.80
N GLU A 104 -4.50 13.10 -30.12
CA GLU A 104 -5.07 13.20 -31.49
C GLU A 104 -4.09 13.77 -32.52
N THR A 105 -3.08 14.53 -32.08
CA THR A 105 -2.05 15.09 -32.96
C THR A 105 -1.02 14.04 -33.39
N PHE A 106 -0.76 13.07 -32.51
CA PHE A 106 0.27 12.04 -32.73
C PHE A 106 -0.28 10.68 -33.11
N PHE A 107 -1.52 10.39 -32.75
CA PHE A 107 -2.20 9.12 -32.99
C PHE A 107 -3.51 9.35 -33.73
N ASP A 108 -4.02 8.32 -34.37
CA ASP A 108 -5.34 8.36 -35.02
C ASP A 108 -6.45 8.58 -33.95
N LYS A 109 -7.55 9.24 -34.36
CA LYS A 109 -8.75 9.43 -33.51
C LYS A 109 -9.32 8.12 -32.93
N SER A 110 -9.04 7.00 -33.58
CA SER A 110 -9.40 5.67 -33.11
C SER A 110 -8.74 5.31 -31.77
N MET A 111 -7.67 6.02 -31.37
CA MET A 111 -6.94 5.78 -30.12
C MET A 111 -7.58 6.42 -28.88
N GLN A 112 -8.47 7.41 -29.05
CA GLN A 112 -9.10 8.12 -27.93
C GLN A 112 -9.75 7.20 -26.88
N PRO A 113 -10.54 6.17 -27.25
CA PRO A 113 -11.11 5.26 -26.25
C PRO A 113 -10.06 4.46 -25.47
N TYR A 114 -8.92 4.17 -26.09
CA TYR A 114 -7.82 3.44 -25.45
C TYR A 114 -7.09 4.32 -24.43
N ILE A 115 -6.87 5.60 -24.77
CA ILE A 115 -6.26 6.58 -23.87
C ILE A 115 -7.17 6.80 -22.64
N SER A 116 -8.47 7.04 -22.86
CA SER A 116 -9.44 7.21 -21.77
C SER A 116 -9.51 5.98 -20.86
N ARG A 117 -9.34 4.78 -21.39
CA ARG A 117 -9.27 3.55 -20.59
C ARG A 117 -8.03 3.51 -19.70
N ILE A 118 -6.86 3.88 -20.22
CA ILE A 118 -5.61 3.94 -19.45
C ILE A 118 -5.71 4.97 -18.32
N ILE A 119 -6.33 6.13 -18.58
CA ILE A 119 -6.59 7.15 -17.56
C ILE A 119 -7.51 6.58 -16.46
N GLY A 120 -8.54 5.83 -16.84
CA GLY A 120 -9.41 5.14 -15.90
C GLY A 120 -8.65 4.13 -15.02
N ASP A 121 -7.74 3.37 -15.61
CA ASP A 121 -6.89 2.43 -14.87
C ASP A 121 -5.92 3.15 -13.92
N TYR A 122 -5.33 4.28 -14.35
CA TYR A 122 -4.52 5.16 -13.50
C TYR A 122 -5.30 5.65 -12.29
N LEU A 123 -6.48 6.23 -12.50
CA LEU A 123 -7.32 6.76 -11.42
C LEU A 123 -7.71 5.66 -10.43
N ARG A 124 -7.99 4.46 -10.92
CA ARG A 124 -8.30 3.31 -10.08
C ARG A 124 -7.12 2.88 -9.22
N VAL A 125 -5.91 2.81 -9.79
CA VAL A 125 -4.67 2.53 -9.03
C VAL A 125 -4.45 3.60 -7.97
N TRP A 126 -4.61 4.88 -8.33
CA TRP A 126 -4.47 5.99 -7.41
C TRP A 126 -5.44 5.91 -6.23
N HIS A 127 -6.73 5.66 -6.47
CA HIS A 127 -7.73 5.53 -5.41
C HIS A 127 -7.45 4.36 -4.47
N ILE A 128 -6.99 3.22 -5.00
CA ILE A 128 -6.61 2.07 -4.15
C ILE A 128 -5.42 2.45 -3.26
N LEU A 129 -4.41 3.13 -3.78
CA LEU A 129 -3.26 3.58 -3.00
C LEU A 129 -3.65 4.59 -1.91
N GLU A 130 -4.61 5.50 -2.19
CA GLU A 130 -5.13 6.43 -1.18
C GLU A 130 -5.83 5.65 -0.06
N ASN A 131 -6.71 4.71 -0.41
CA ASN A 131 -7.39 3.85 0.58
C ASN A 131 -6.39 3.02 1.42
N HIS A 132 -5.37 2.45 0.80
CA HIS A 132 -4.34 1.71 1.52
C HIS A 132 -3.59 2.61 2.51
N LYS A 133 -3.21 3.83 2.10
CA LYS A 133 -2.56 4.81 2.98
C LYS A 133 -3.45 5.13 4.19
N GLU A 134 -4.71 5.47 3.96
CA GLU A 134 -5.66 5.80 5.03
C GLU A 134 -5.87 4.63 5.99
N THR A 135 -5.97 3.40 5.46
CA THR A 135 -6.10 2.19 6.27
C THR A 135 -4.87 1.96 7.16
N VAL A 136 -3.67 2.12 6.61
CA VAL A 136 -2.43 1.95 7.38
C VAL A 136 -2.26 3.05 8.44
N GLU A 137 -2.69 4.28 8.16
CA GLU A 137 -2.72 5.35 9.16
C GLU A 137 -3.71 5.03 10.30
N ALA A 138 -4.89 4.50 9.97
CA ALA A 138 -5.87 4.04 10.97
C ALA A 138 -5.34 2.86 11.81
N LEU A 139 -4.63 1.91 11.21
CA LEU A 139 -3.97 0.81 11.93
C LEU A 139 -2.90 1.32 12.88
N HIS A 140 -2.11 2.34 12.48
CA HIS A 140 -1.12 2.97 13.35
C HIS A 140 -1.76 3.58 14.60
N GLU A 141 -2.82 4.36 14.43
CA GLU A 141 -3.55 4.97 15.56
C GLU A 141 -4.22 3.91 16.45
N THR A 142 -4.76 2.85 15.85
CA THR A 142 -5.34 1.71 16.57
C THR A 142 -4.30 1.01 17.44
N ASN A 143 -3.13 0.69 16.87
CA ASN A 143 -2.02 0.06 17.60
C ASN A 143 -1.58 0.91 18.79
N LYS A 144 -1.39 2.22 18.58
CA LYS A 144 -1.04 3.18 19.63
C LYS A 144 -2.09 3.24 20.75
N SER A 145 -3.37 3.24 20.39
CA SER A 145 -4.48 3.26 21.35
C SER A 145 -4.51 1.98 22.19
N LEU A 146 -4.31 0.81 21.57
CA LEU A 146 -4.25 -0.47 22.27
C LEU A 146 -3.07 -0.54 23.25
N LEU A 147 -1.90 -0.03 22.88
CA LEU A 147 -0.74 0.06 23.77
C LEU A 147 -0.98 1.01 24.94
N SER A 148 -1.65 2.14 24.70
CA SER A 148 -2.02 3.10 25.75
C SER A 148 -3.00 2.49 26.76
N LEU A 149 -4.04 1.78 26.28
CA LEU A 149 -4.98 1.07 27.15
C LEU A 149 -4.27 0.02 28.02
N ARG A 150 -3.34 -0.73 27.44
CA ARG A 150 -2.53 -1.71 28.18
C ARG A 150 -1.69 -1.06 29.27
N THR A 151 -1.03 0.06 28.94
CA THR A 151 -0.23 0.81 29.93
C THR A 151 -1.12 1.28 31.10
N ALA A 152 -2.32 1.75 30.80
CA ALA A 152 -3.30 2.15 31.80
C ALA A 152 -3.75 0.97 32.70
N GLU A 153 -3.97 -0.22 32.13
CA GLU A 153 -4.29 -1.44 32.89
C GLU A 153 -3.15 -1.87 33.82
N ILE A 154 -1.91 -1.85 33.34
CA ILE A 154 -0.74 -2.16 34.16
C ILE A 154 -0.61 -1.16 35.29
N THR A 155 -0.74 0.13 35.02
CA THR A 155 -0.68 1.19 36.03
C THR A 155 -1.79 1.03 37.08
N LYS A 156 -3.03 0.73 36.64
CA LYS A 156 -4.15 0.43 37.55
C LYS A 156 -3.83 -0.72 38.52
N ASN A 157 -3.34 -1.84 37.95
CA ASN A 157 -3.01 -3.02 38.75
C ASN A 157 -1.87 -2.71 39.73
N LEU A 158 -0.84 -1.97 39.31
CA LEU A 158 0.26 -1.54 40.19
C LEU A 158 -0.25 -0.65 41.31
N THR A 159 -1.15 0.29 41.02
CA THR A 159 -1.77 1.19 42.02
C THR A 159 -2.58 0.38 43.07
N ILE A 160 -3.36 -0.61 42.64
CA ILE A 160 -4.13 -1.48 43.54
C ILE A 160 -3.18 -2.23 44.51
N ILE A 161 -2.10 -2.80 43.97
CA ILE A 161 -1.10 -3.51 44.78
C ILE A 161 -0.45 -2.54 45.78
N ALA A 162 -0.06 -1.34 45.34
CA ALA A 162 0.51 -0.33 46.24
C ALA A 162 -0.45 0.06 47.37
N PHE A 163 -1.74 0.23 47.07
CA PHE A 163 -2.77 0.56 48.05
C PHE A 163 -2.96 -0.53 49.12
N ILE A 164 -2.75 -1.79 48.76
CA ILE A 164 -2.84 -2.93 49.70
C ILE A 164 -1.55 -3.06 50.54
N VAL A 165 -0.39 -2.92 49.92
CA VAL A 165 0.91 -3.12 50.57
C VAL A 165 1.27 -1.99 51.52
N LEU A 166 0.94 -0.74 51.18
CA LEU A 166 1.31 0.45 51.96
C LEU A 166 0.79 0.42 53.41
N PRO A 167 -0.50 0.15 53.71
CA PRO A 167 -0.98 0.04 55.07
C PRO A 167 -0.40 -1.17 55.83
N LEU A 168 -0.18 -2.30 55.12
CA LEU A 168 0.45 -3.48 55.75
C LEU A 168 1.89 -3.19 56.18
N THR A 169 2.65 -2.47 55.34
CA THR A 169 4.02 -2.05 55.67
C THR A 169 4.04 -1.07 56.86
N LEU A 170 3.07 -0.14 56.89
CA LEU A 170 2.92 0.78 58.04
C LEU A 170 2.64 0.03 59.32
N MET A 171 1.72 -0.93 59.32
CA MET A 171 1.43 -1.76 60.47
C MET A 171 2.66 -2.58 60.93
N ALA A 172 3.36 -3.20 59.96
CA ALA A 172 4.59 -3.96 60.27
C ALA A 172 5.67 -3.08 60.90
N ASN A 173 5.83 -1.84 60.44
CA ASN A 173 6.78 -0.89 61.04
C ASN A 173 6.39 -0.43 62.47
N ILE A 174 5.09 -0.32 62.75
CA ILE A 174 4.61 0.06 64.09
C ILE A 174 4.78 -1.10 65.09
N PHE A 175 4.51 -2.32 64.66
CA PHE A 175 4.60 -3.51 65.56
C PHE A 175 5.98 -4.18 65.50
N GLY A 176 6.87 -3.83 64.60
CA GLY A 176 8.21 -4.41 64.44
C GLY A 176 9.32 -3.62 65.13
N MET A 177 8.97 -2.60 65.92
CA MET A 177 9.90 -1.92 66.86
C MET A 177 9.94 -2.56 68.20
#